data_a75b7eb89c20c73943d7b5b3b73ec36a
#
_entry.id   a75b7eb89c20c73943d7b5b3b73ec36a
#
_cell.length_a   1.000
_cell.length_b   1.000
_cell.length_c   1.000
_cell.angle_alpha   90.00
_cell.angle_beta   90.00
_cell.angle_gamma   90.00
#
_symmetry.space_group_name_H-M   'P 1'
#
loop_
_entity.id
_entity.type
_entity.pdbx_description
1 polymer ?
#
loop_
_entity_poly.entity_id
_entity_poly.type
_entity_poly.pdbx_seq_one_letter_code
_entity_poly.pdbx_strand_id
1 'polypeptide(L)'
;MVFTAKHHDGFAMFDTRLSDYSVTKHTAFGRDITREVVDAFRERGFRIGLYFSIIDWHHPDYPRYTDETVTKPYVLGSYPRSAAKRPRYREFMLGQLDELLTGYGTVDIVWLDGEFEHTEEEWRFEEIRALIRDRQPGALVNDRCVGHGDFTTPEQQLPMVPPERPWETCMTMNSSWGYVPADDTWKSPALLLHTLIEAASMGGNLLLNVGPDGQGQFPPQAVERLEAIADWLERHAESVQGTDPGLTLWQFHGPSTQRALPDGGTRLYLHLVTRPYERVTVRGLPVSRIGRVTLLGDGREMTWRAQPRLKDIHAGAADPVGELHIDTTGTPLDDLCTVIAVDLSPARS
;
A
#
# COMPACT_ATOMS: atom_id res chain seq x y z
N MET A 1 -2.14 -3.63 9.36
CA MET A 1 -2.51 -2.29 9.89
C MET A 1 -1.22 -1.55 10.25
N VAL A 2 -1.10 -0.25 9.89
CA VAL A 2 -0.01 0.63 10.33
C VAL A 2 -0.64 1.77 11.13
N PHE A 3 -0.24 1.92 12.39
CA PHE A 3 -0.76 2.95 13.29
C PHE A 3 0.26 4.07 13.49
N THR A 4 -0.19 5.33 13.37
CA THR A 4 0.66 6.50 13.61
C THR A 4 0.88 6.71 15.10
N ALA A 5 1.98 6.16 15.62
CA ALA A 5 2.34 6.27 17.04
C ALA A 5 2.87 7.66 17.41
N LYS A 6 3.57 8.33 16.50
CA LYS A 6 4.00 9.73 16.61
C LYS A 6 4.24 10.31 15.22
N HIS A 7 3.67 11.49 14.94
CA HIS A 7 3.93 12.25 13.71
C HIS A 7 4.97 13.38 13.94
N HIS A 8 5.24 14.20 12.94
CA HIS A 8 6.24 15.29 12.96
C HIS A 8 6.02 16.34 14.06
N ASP A 9 4.79 16.52 14.52
CA ASP A 9 4.43 17.43 15.62
C ASP A 9 4.95 16.98 16.99
N GLY A 10 5.42 15.72 17.08
CA GLY A 10 6.04 15.15 18.29
C GLY A 10 5.03 14.63 19.32
N PHE A 11 3.69 14.72 19.06
CA PHE A 11 2.70 14.21 20.00
C PHE A 11 2.69 12.67 19.99
N ALA A 12 3.06 12.08 21.12
CA ALA A 12 3.13 10.62 21.26
C ALA A 12 1.75 10.04 21.59
N MET A 13 1.25 9.14 20.73
CA MET A 13 0.01 8.40 20.95
C MET A 13 0.20 7.18 21.86
N PHE A 14 1.33 7.09 22.55
CA PHE A 14 1.74 5.99 23.41
C PHE A 14 2.30 6.49 24.75
N ASP A 15 2.37 5.59 25.73
CA ASP A 15 2.89 5.91 27.06
C ASP A 15 4.43 5.94 27.06
N THR A 16 4.99 7.05 26.58
CA THR A 16 6.44 7.29 26.60
C THR A 16 6.91 7.81 27.96
N ARG A 17 8.03 7.31 28.44
CA ARG A 17 8.71 7.82 29.64
C ARG A 17 9.57 9.04 29.34
N LEU A 18 9.84 9.31 28.07
CA LEU A 18 10.84 10.27 27.60
C LEU A 18 10.25 11.65 27.30
N SER A 19 8.93 11.78 27.26
CA SER A 19 8.23 13.05 27.03
C SER A 19 6.94 13.11 27.82
N ASP A 20 6.57 14.32 28.27
CA ASP A 20 5.25 14.61 28.81
C ASP A 20 4.27 15.00 27.70
N TYR A 21 4.75 15.27 26.49
CA TYR A 21 3.91 15.59 25.34
C TYR A 21 3.37 14.28 24.69
N SER A 22 2.43 13.68 25.41
CA SER A 22 1.84 12.40 25.04
C SER A 22 0.36 12.34 25.40
N VAL A 23 -0.37 11.43 24.77
CA VAL A 23 -1.81 11.22 25.04
C VAL A 23 -2.05 10.81 26.50
N THR A 24 -1.13 10.09 27.12
CA THR A 24 -1.26 9.62 28.52
C THR A 24 -1.06 10.71 29.54
N LYS A 25 -0.18 11.69 29.27
CA LYS A 25 0.21 12.72 30.23
C LYS A 25 -0.36 14.09 29.91
N HIS A 26 -0.54 14.41 28.62
CA HIS A 26 -0.92 15.75 28.18
C HIS A 26 -2.43 15.92 27.92
N THR A 27 -3.20 14.84 28.02
CA THR A 27 -4.65 14.87 27.81
C THR A 27 -5.42 14.28 29.00
N ALA A 28 -6.70 14.67 29.12
CA ALA A 28 -7.60 14.07 30.12
C ALA A 28 -7.95 12.59 29.79
N PHE A 29 -7.61 12.11 28.60
CA PHE A 29 -7.85 10.71 28.21
C PHE A 29 -7.01 9.73 29.02
N GLY A 30 -5.73 10.03 29.26
CA GLY A 30 -4.86 9.35 30.22
C GLY A 30 -4.56 7.86 29.91
N ARG A 31 -4.92 7.36 28.73
CA ARG A 31 -4.69 5.96 28.34
C ARG A 31 -3.79 5.88 27.12
N ASP A 32 -3.13 4.75 26.94
CA ASP A 32 -2.24 4.46 25.81
C ASP A 32 -3.04 4.00 24.57
N ILE A 33 -3.31 4.93 23.66
CA ILE A 33 -4.08 4.64 22.43
C ILE A 33 -3.34 3.64 21.55
N THR A 34 -2.00 3.74 21.44
CA THR A 34 -1.21 2.79 20.65
C THR A 34 -1.41 1.37 21.17
N ARG A 35 -1.39 1.18 22.47
CA ARG A 35 -1.66 -0.13 23.10
C ARG A 35 -3.04 -0.65 22.73
N GLU A 36 -4.07 0.17 22.91
CA GLU A 36 -5.45 -0.24 22.68
C GLU A 36 -5.69 -0.60 21.20
N VAL A 37 -5.16 0.19 20.27
CA VAL A 37 -5.27 -0.07 18.83
C VAL A 37 -4.51 -1.34 18.44
N VAL A 38 -3.25 -1.46 18.86
CA VAL A 38 -2.42 -2.64 18.57
C VAL A 38 -3.10 -3.93 19.07
N ASP A 39 -3.58 -3.93 20.30
CA ASP A 39 -4.22 -5.11 20.87
C ASP A 39 -5.52 -5.45 20.15
N ALA A 40 -6.38 -4.47 19.87
CA ALA A 40 -7.64 -4.67 19.14
C ALA A 40 -7.46 -5.23 17.72
N PHE A 41 -6.43 -4.79 16.99
CA PHE A 41 -6.12 -5.32 15.65
C PHE A 41 -5.46 -6.70 15.71
N ARG A 42 -4.56 -6.91 16.67
CA ARG A 42 -3.90 -8.21 16.88
C ARG A 42 -4.89 -9.32 17.23
N GLU A 43 -5.87 -9.03 18.11
CA GLU A 43 -6.96 -9.96 18.43
C GLU A 43 -7.77 -10.40 17.22
N ARG A 44 -7.80 -9.58 16.17
CA ARG A 44 -8.45 -9.88 14.88
C ARG A 44 -7.53 -10.49 13.83
N GLY A 45 -6.31 -10.88 14.22
CA GLY A 45 -5.34 -11.54 13.34
C GLY A 45 -4.59 -10.61 12.38
N PHE A 46 -4.65 -9.29 12.56
CA PHE A 46 -3.88 -8.37 11.76
C PHE A 46 -2.40 -8.37 12.15
N ARG A 47 -1.53 -8.22 11.16
CA ARG A 47 -0.14 -7.84 11.36
C ARG A 47 -0.05 -6.38 11.80
N ILE A 48 0.92 -6.09 12.66
CA ILE A 48 1.06 -4.78 13.30
C ILE A 48 2.22 -4.01 12.71
N GLY A 49 1.91 -2.87 12.15
CA GLY A 49 2.86 -1.84 11.75
C GLY A 49 2.77 -0.62 12.65
N LEU A 50 3.89 -0.02 12.97
CA LEU A 50 3.98 1.25 13.69
C LEU A 50 4.66 2.29 12.81
N TYR A 51 3.92 3.38 12.53
CA TYR A 51 4.51 4.58 11.94
C TYR A 51 5.14 5.42 13.03
N PHE A 52 6.36 5.83 12.80
CA PHE A 52 7.12 6.70 13.69
C PHE A 52 7.88 7.77 12.91
N SER A 53 7.53 9.04 13.17
CA SER A 53 8.32 10.15 12.66
C SER A 53 9.64 10.26 13.40
N ILE A 54 10.75 10.28 12.65
CA ILE A 54 12.06 10.62 13.18
C ILE A 54 12.26 12.14 13.37
N ILE A 55 11.34 12.95 12.84
CA ILE A 55 11.19 14.38 13.11
C ILE A 55 10.39 14.56 14.41
N ASP A 56 10.69 15.63 15.16
CA ASP A 56 9.90 16.08 16.28
C ASP A 56 10.00 17.60 16.42
N TRP A 57 9.05 18.31 15.82
CA TRP A 57 9.04 19.77 15.85
C TRP A 57 8.75 20.37 17.23
N HIS A 58 8.22 19.58 18.16
CA HIS A 58 7.96 20.02 19.53
C HIS A 58 9.20 19.93 20.43
N HIS A 59 10.07 18.94 20.18
CA HIS A 59 11.19 18.66 21.08
C HIS A 59 12.20 19.84 21.15
N PRO A 60 12.58 20.30 22.36
CA PRO A 60 13.45 21.49 22.52
C PRO A 60 14.87 21.30 21.96
N ASP A 61 15.34 20.05 21.85
CA ASP A 61 16.66 19.73 21.30
C ASP A 61 16.59 19.27 19.83
N TYR A 62 15.41 19.28 19.20
CA TYR A 62 15.31 19.04 17.77
C TYR A 62 16.10 20.12 17.01
N PRO A 63 17.01 19.75 16.08
CA PRO A 63 17.85 20.72 15.37
C PRO A 63 17.03 21.48 14.30
N ARG A 64 16.12 22.35 14.76
CA ARG A 64 15.28 23.18 13.89
C ARG A 64 16.10 24.12 13.03
N TYR A 65 15.48 24.60 11.98
CA TYR A 65 15.94 25.77 11.25
C TYR A 65 15.94 27.00 12.19
N THR A 66 17.02 27.78 12.16
CA THR A 66 17.20 28.94 13.03
C THR A 66 16.75 30.25 12.40
N ASP A 67 16.32 30.22 11.15
CA ASP A 67 15.87 31.43 10.44
C ASP A 67 14.35 31.61 10.67
N GLU A 68 13.99 32.67 11.37
CA GLU A 68 12.59 33.04 11.64
C GLU A 68 11.78 33.36 10.38
N THR A 69 12.46 33.55 9.23
CA THR A 69 11.82 33.85 7.95
C THR A 69 11.33 32.58 7.20
N VAL A 70 11.68 31.39 7.68
CA VAL A 70 11.32 30.13 7.02
C VAL A 70 9.86 29.79 7.23
N THR A 71 9.06 30.04 6.23
CA THR A 71 7.64 29.70 6.21
C THR A 71 7.32 28.28 5.74
N LYS A 72 8.34 27.53 5.28
CA LYS A 72 8.19 26.16 4.76
C LYS A 72 9.26 25.23 5.35
N PRO A 73 8.91 24.34 6.30
CA PRO A 73 9.84 23.40 6.91
C PRO A 73 10.37 22.32 5.93
N TYR A 74 9.79 22.20 4.74
CA TYR A 74 10.08 21.16 3.74
C TYR A 74 11.18 21.50 2.74
N VAL A 75 11.98 22.55 2.95
CA VAL A 75 13.06 22.90 2.01
C VAL A 75 14.38 22.35 2.52
N LEU A 76 14.79 21.22 1.96
CA LEU A 76 16.08 20.57 2.18
C LEU A 76 17.27 21.53 2.01
N GLY A 77 18.15 21.56 2.99
CA GLY A 77 19.55 21.99 2.81
C GLY A 77 19.83 23.48 2.90
N SER A 78 18.85 24.36 3.06
CA SER A 78 19.04 25.81 2.87
C SER A 78 19.33 26.62 4.15
N TYR A 79 19.32 26.02 5.33
CA TYR A 79 19.34 26.77 6.60
C TYR A 79 20.34 26.24 7.62
N PRO A 80 20.98 27.14 8.40
CA PRO A 80 21.89 26.71 9.44
C PRO A 80 21.15 25.92 10.54
N ARG A 81 21.71 24.77 10.91
CA ARG A 81 21.12 23.84 11.87
C ARG A 81 22.01 23.79 13.13
N SER A 82 21.38 23.66 14.31
CA SER A 82 22.12 23.51 15.55
C SER A 82 22.71 22.12 15.71
N ALA A 83 23.96 21.94 15.30
CA ALA A 83 24.68 20.67 15.49
C ALA A 83 24.80 20.24 16.96
N ALA A 84 24.83 21.21 17.89
CA ALA A 84 25.02 20.95 19.33
C ALA A 84 23.85 20.21 19.99
N LYS A 85 22.64 20.37 19.49
CA LYS A 85 21.42 19.74 20.04
C LYS A 85 21.19 18.30 19.52
N ARG A 86 21.78 17.94 18.40
CA ARG A 86 21.55 16.69 17.69
C ARG A 86 21.81 15.42 18.49
N PRO A 87 22.90 15.28 19.29
CA PRO A 87 23.12 14.06 20.05
C PRO A 87 22.04 13.77 21.08
N ARG A 88 21.53 14.79 21.80
CA ARG A 88 20.46 14.64 22.80
C ARG A 88 19.13 14.30 22.14
N TYR A 89 18.84 14.95 21.04
CA TYR A 89 17.63 14.61 20.27
C TYR A 89 17.67 13.18 19.74
N ARG A 90 18.83 12.72 19.24
CA ARG A 90 18.97 11.34 18.76
C ARG A 90 18.75 10.33 19.87
N GLU A 91 19.34 10.55 21.05
CA GLU A 91 19.14 9.69 22.21
C GLU A 91 17.64 9.58 22.57
N PHE A 92 16.93 10.70 22.58
CA PHE A 92 15.49 10.76 22.79
C PHE A 92 14.74 9.98 21.71
N MET A 93 15.01 10.23 20.43
CA MET A 93 14.35 9.58 19.30
C MET A 93 14.56 8.06 19.32
N LEU A 94 15.80 7.61 19.50
CA LEU A 94 16.11 6.18 19.61
C LEU A 94 15.47 5.54 20.85
N GLY A 95 15.42 6.26 21.95
CA GLY A 95 14.75 5.81 23.16
C GLY A 95 13.25 5.61 22.97
N GLN A 96 12.56 6.54 22.32
CA GLN A 96 11.13 6.38 21.98
C GLN A 96 10.89 5.22 21.01
N LEU A 97 11.76 5.07 20.02
CA LEU A 97 11.67 3.94 19.09
C LEU A 97 11.90 2.61 19.83
N ASP A 98 12.86 2.55 20.78
CA ASP A 98 13.08 1.37 21.61
C ASP A 98 11.85 1.02 22.46
N GLU A 99 11.19 2.01 23.07
CA GLU A 99 9.94 1.81 23.80
C GLU A 99 8.85 1.18 22.92
N LEU A 100 8.68 1.65 21.69
CA LEU A 100 7.72 1.11 20.73
C LEU A 100 8.07 -0.32 20.31
N LEU A 101 9.34 -0.61 20.07
CA LEU A 101 9.81 -1.92 19.63
C LEU A 101 9.80 -2.98 20.74
N THR A 102 9.86 -2.58 22.00
CA THR A 102 9.91 -3.50 23.16
C THR A 102 8.59 -3.58 23.91
N GLY A 103 7.79 -2.53 23.88
CA GLY A 103 6.60 -2.39 24.71
C GLY A 103 5.33 -3.00 24.12
N TYR A 104 5.22 -3.24 22.82
CA TYR A 104 3.95 -3.53 22.12
C TYR A 104 3.87 -4.93 21.49
N GLY A 105 4.73 -5.86 21.92
CA GLY A 105 4.80 -7.22 21.40
C GLY A 105 5.44 -7.25 20.00
N THR A 106 5.03 -8.22 19.17
CA THR A 106 5.57 -8.35 17.82
C THR A 106 5.14 -7.17 16.94
N VAL A 107 6.12 -6.51 16.33
CA VAL A 107 5.94 -5.46 15.33
C VAL A 107 6.38 -6.02 13.98
N ASP A 108 5.47 -6.11 13.02
CA ASP A 108 5.74 -6.69 11.70
C ASP A 108 6.30 -5.65 10.73
N ILE A 109 5.95 -4.36 10.90
CA ILE A 109 6.40 -3.25 10.07
C ILE A 109 6.80 -2.06 10.93
N VAL A 110 7.98 -1.51 10.71
CA VAL A 110 8.38 -0.19 11.21
C VAL A 110 8.37 0.78 10.04
N TRP A 111 7.39 1.67 10.06
CA TRP A 111 7.19 2.68 9.03
C TRP A 111 7.78 4.01 9.52
N LEU A 112 9.01 4.32 9.12
CA LEU A 112 9.69 5.57 9.45
C LEU A 112 9.26 6.69 8.51
N ASP A 113 9.36 7.93 8.98
CA ASP A 113 9.12 9.11 8.16
C ASP A 113 9.90 10.33 8.66
N GLY A 114 10.18 11.28 7.75
CA GLY A 114 10.89 12.51 8.08
C GLY A 114 12.38 12.50 7.69
N GLU A 115 12.81 11.55 6.89
CA GLU A 115 14.18 11.42 6.39
C GLU A 115 14.64 12.67 5.62
N PHE A 116 13.71 13.40 5.03
CA PHE A 116 13.97 14.52 4.13
C PHE A 116 14.48 15.81 4.81
N GLU A 117 14.36 15.94 6.15
CA GLU A 117 14.80 17.16 6.83
C GLU A 117 16.30 17.22 7.11
N HIS A 118 16.98 16.09 7.18
CA HIS A 118 18.41 16.02 7.49
C HIS A 118 19.11 15.04 6.56
N THR A 119 20.45 15.12 6.51
CA THR A 119 21.27 14.19 5.70
C THR A 119 21.36 12.80 6.34
N GLU A 120 21.73 11.79 5.54
CA GLU A 120 21.95 10.42 6.01
C GLU A 120 22.96 10.35 7.16
N GLU A 121 24.07 11.11 7.07
CA GLU A 121 25.09 11.22 8.11
C GLU A 121 24.53 11.79 9.42
N GLU A 122 23.59 12.72 9.31
CA GLU A 122 22.96 13.35 10.46
C GLU A 122 21.94 12.43 11.13
N TRP A 123 21.14 11.69 10.36
CA TRP A 123 20.20 10.72 10.86
C TRP A 123 20.85 9.45 11.38
N ARG A 124 21.97 8.98 10.75
CA ARG A 124 22.67 7.73 11.05
C ARG A 124 21.71 6.54 10.95
N PHE A 125 21.14 6.35 9.79
CA PHE A 125 20.13 5.30 9.53
C PHE A 125 20.59 3.89 9.85
N GLU A 126 21.91 3.63 9.78
CA GLU A 126 22.49 2.37 10.20
C GLU A 126 22.19 2.05 11.68
N GLU A 127 22.29 3.05 12.57
CA GLU A 127 22.00 2.86 14.00
C GLU A 127 20.49 2.61 14.24
N ILE A 128 19.64 3.34 13.53
CA ILE A 128 18.18 3.13 13.58
C ILE A 128 17.86 1.71 13.12
N ARG A 129 18.44 1.29 12.00
CA ARG A 129 18.26 -0.05 11.46
C ARG A 129 18.76 -1.13 12.40
N ALA A 130 19.94 -0.92 13.01
CA ALA A 130 20.53 -1.85 13.98
C ALA A 130 19.63 -2.03 15.20
N LEU A 131 19.08 -0.95 15.76
CA LEU A 131 18.13 -1.00 16.86
C LEU A 131 16.88 -1.80 16.48
N ILE A 132 16.28 -1.52 15.32
CA ILE A 132 15.09 -2.25 14.86
C ILE A 132 15.39 -3.74 14.73
N ARG A 133 16.51 -4.12 14.14
CA ARG A 133 16.91 -5.53 13.95
C ARG A 133 17.22 -6.24 15.26
N ASP A 134 17.78 -5.54 16.23
CA ASP A 134 18.05 -6.12 17.55
C ASP A 134 16.77 -6.42 18.33
N ARG A 135 15.77 -5.52 18.28
CA ARG A 135 14.52 -5.65 19.00
C ARG A 135 13.45 -6.47 18.27
N GLN A 136 13.37 -6.32 16.96
CA GLN A 136 12.37 -6.94 16.09
C GLN A 136 13.04 -7.50 14.81
N PRO A 137 13.74 -8.63 14.87
CA PRO A 137 14.54 -9.15 13.74
C PRO A 137 13.74 -9.39 12.47
N GLY A 138 12.46 -9.74 12.60
CA GLY A 138 11.54 -10.03 11.49
C GLY A 138 10.78 -8.82 10.95
N ALA A 139 10.89 -7.65 11.56
CA ALA A 139 10.15 -6.47 11.12
C ALA A 139 10.64 -5.96 9.76
N LEU A 140 9.72 -5.66 8.86
CA LEU A 140 10.02 -4.93 7.63
C LEU A 140 10.18 -3.44 7.93
N VAL A 141 11.11 -2.78 7.24
CA VAL A 141 11.36 -1.34 7.38
C VAL A 141 11.24 -0.69 6.00
N ASN A 142 10.52 0.43 5.92
CA ASN A 142 10.37 1.17 4.68
C ASN A 142 11.65 1.93 4.27
N ASP A 143 11.69 2.42 3.03
CA ASP A 143 12.84 3.12 2.44
C ASP A 143 13.11 4.52 3.01
N ARG A 144 12.23 5.01 3.92
CA ARG A 144 12.51 6.23 4.72
C ARG A 144 13.67 6.00 5.71
N CYS A 145 14.07 4.75 5.91
CA CYS A 145 15.38 4.39 6.46
C CYS A 145 16.39 4.31 5.31
N VAL A 146 16.84 5.46 4.83
CA VAL A 146 17.59 5.60 3.57
C VAL A 146 18.79 4.65 3.52
N GLY A 147 18.91 3.92 2.42
CA GLY A 147 19.96 2.90 2.23
C GLY A 147 19.72 1.57 2.98
N HIS A 148 18.76 1.50 3.90
CA HIS A 148 18.55 0.37 4.81
C HIS A 148 17.11 -0.18 4.81
N GLY A 149 16.21 0.33 3.97
CA GLY A 149 14.83 -0.14 3.86
C GLY A 149 14.69 -1.49 3.15
N ASP A 150 13.65 -2.24 3.47
CA ASP A 150 13.29 -3.52 2.84
C ASP A 150 12.34 -3.34 1.66
N PHE A 151 11.52 -2.29 1.66
CA PHE A 151 10.55 -1.97 0.62
C PHE A 151 10.47 -0.46 0.37
N THR A 152 10.00 -0.07 -0.82
CA THR A 152 9.86 1.33 -1.21
C THR A 152 8.43 1.84 -0.99
N THR A 153 8.29 3.15 -0.73
CA THR A 153 7.02 3.76 -0.38
C THR A 153 6.70 4.99 -1.24
N PRO A 154 6.30 4.82 -2.52
CA PRO A 154 5.72 5.92 -3.29
C PRO A 154 4.54 6.54 -2.53
N GLU A 155 4.42 7.87 -2.57
CA GLU A 155 3.42 8.60 -1.81
C GLU A 155 2.44 9.31 -2.73
N GLN A 156 1.13 9.17 -2.48
CA GLN A 156 0.01 9.80 -3.19
C GLN A 156 -0.04 9.51 -4.70
N GLN A 157 0.75 8.59 -5.19
CA GLN A 157 0.80 8.21 -6.60
C GLN A 157 1.28 6.78 -6.77
N LEU A 158 0.89 6.16 -7.88
CA LEU A 158 1.48 4.91 -8.33
C LEU A 158 2.79 5.18 -9.08
N PRO A 159 3.79 4.29 -8.99
CA PRO A 159 5.01 4.44 -9.78
C PRO A 159 4.71 4.29 -11.27
N MET A 160 5.42 5.03 -12.13
CA MET A 160 5.27 4.92 -13.59
C MET A 160 5.74 3.57 -14.14
N VAL A 161 6.68 2.95 -13.44
CA VAL A 161 7.24 1.62 -13.75
C VAL A 161 7.30 0.84 -12.45
N PRO A 162 6.90 -0.45 -12.43
CA PRO A 162 7.00 -1.28 -11.25
C PRO A 162 8.42 -1.23 -10.66
N PRO A 163 8.58 -0.93 -9.37
CA PRO A 163 9.88 -1.01 -8.72
C PRO A 163 10.46 -2.42 -8.74
N GLU A 164 11.78 -2.55 -8.81
CA GLU A 164 12.47 -3.85 -8.73
C GLU A 164 12.40 -4.48 -7.32
N ARG A 165 12.18 -3.65 -6.31
CA ARG A 165 12.06 -4.07 -4.91
C ARG A 165 10.58 -4.14 -4.51
N PRO A 166 10.22 -4.92 -3.47
CA PRO A 166 8.88 -4.85 -2.89
C PRO A 166 8.50 -3.39 -2.59
N TRP A 167 7.25 -3.04 -2.80
CA TRP A 167 6.77 -1.68 -2.64
C TRP A 167 5.33 -1.59 -2.17
N GLU A 168 5.01 -0.46 -1.57
CA GLU A 168 3.69 -0.12 -1.06
C GLU A 168 3.44 1.36 -1.32
N THR A 169 2.39 1.71 -2.06
CA THR A 169 2.00 3.11 -2.15
C THR A 169 1.12 3.49 -0.98
N CYS A 170 1.43 4.61 -0.33
CA CYS A 170 0.56 5.18 0.70
C CYS A 170 -0.28 6.32 0.11
N MET A 171 -1.59 6.30 0.42
CA MET A 171 -2.56 7.22 -0.17
C MET A 171 -3.65 7.61 0.81
N THR A 172 -4.07 8.86 0.75
CA THR A 172 -5.23 9.37 1.50
C THR A 172 -6.53 9.10 0.74
N MET A 173 -7.65 9.03 1.45
CA MET A 173 -8.98 8.99 0.82
C MET A 173 -9.45 10.36 0.33
N ASN A 174 -8.92 11.43 0.91
CA ASN A 174 -9.14 12.84 0.56
C ASN A 174 -7.79 13.53 0.29
N SER A 175 -7.65 14.81 0.58
CA SER A 175 -6.38 15.55 0.44
C SER A 175 -5.54 15.60 1.72
N SER A 176 -6.04 15.08 2.83
CA SER A 176 -5.42 15.20 4.15
C SER A 176 -5.06 13.85 4.77
N TRP A 177 -3.89 13.74 5.41
CA TRP A 177 -3.50 12.55 6.16
C TRP A 177 -4.27 12.41 7.47
N GLY A 178 -4.40 13.50 8.22
CA GLY A 178 -5.19 13.57 9.44
C GLY A 178 -6.62 14.01 9.17
N TYR A 179 -7.44 14.02 10.22
CA TYR A 179 -8.81 14.52 10.15
C TYR A 179 -8.83 16.05 10.00
N VAL A 180 -9.41 16.52 8.92
CA VAL A 180 -9.64 17.94 8.65
C VAL A 180 -11.12 18.13 8.33
N PRO A 181 -11.94 18.74 9.22
CA PRO A 181 -13.39 18.87 9.02
C PRO A 181 -13.79 19.61 7.76
N ALA A 182 -12.95 20.50 7.26
CA ALA A 182 -13.19 21.31 6.07
C ALA A 182 -12.73 20.64 4.76
N ASP A 183 -12.07 19.48 4.83
CA ASP A 183 -11.62 18.75 3.63
C ASP A 183 -12.72 17.82 3.14
N ASP A 184 -13.36 18.25 2.01
CA ASP A 184 -14.39 17.52 1.31
C ASP A 184 -13.96 16.98 -0.08
N THR A 185 -12.67 16.94 -0.33
CA THR A 185 -12.08 16.49 -1.60
C THR A 185 -11.94 14.95 -1.67
N TRP A 186 -13.01 14.25 -1.41
CA TRP A 186 -13.01 12.79 -1.33
C TRP A 186 -12.86 12.11 -2.69
N LYS A 187 -11.88 11.21 -2.80
CA LYS A 187 -11.73 10.31 -3.94
C LYS A 187 -12.95 9.38 -4.02
N SER A 188 -13.41 9.04 -5.21
CA SER A 188 -14.54 8.11 -5.38
C SER A 188 -14.15 6.68 -4.96
N PRO A 189 -15.11 5.82 -4.56
CA PRO A 189 -14.86 4.40 -4.33
C PRO A 189 -14.19 3.71 -5.52
N ALA A 190 -14.61 4.05 -6.75
CA ALA A 190 -14.02 3.51 -7.98
C ALA A 190 -12.54 3.90 -8.11
N LEU A 191 -12.17 5.17 -7.87
CA LEU A 191 -10.77 5.61 -7.95
C LEU A 191 -9.89 4.88 -6.93
N LEU A 192 -10.36 4.72 -5.69
CA LEU A 192 -9.62 4.02 -4.64
C LEU A 192 -9.46 2.52 -4.95
N LEU A 193 -10.52 1.89 -5.43
CA LEU A 193 -10.48 0.50 -5.86
C LEU A 193 -9.55 0.30 -7.07
N HIS A 194 -9.62 1.17 -8.07
CA HIS A 194 -8.73 1.09 -9.23
C HIS A 194 -7.27 1.25 -8.82
N THR A 195 -6.96 2.13 -7.85
CA THR A 195 -5.61 2.27 -7.29
C THR A 195 -5.13 0.96 -6.64
N LEU A 196 -5.99 0.27 -5.88
CA LEU A 196 -5.68 -1.05 -5.31
C LEU A 196 -5.38 -2.08 -6.41
N ILE A 197 -6.24 -2.14 -7.43
CA ILE A 197 -6.11 -3.08 -8.55
C ILE A 197 -4.81 -2.80 -9.34
N GLU A 198 -4.54 -1.54 -9.64
CA GLU A 198 -3.33 -1.15 -10.37
C GLU A 198 -2.08 -1.45 -9.55
N ALA A 199 -2.06 -1.16 -8.24
CA ALA A 199 -0.96 -1.52 -7.36
C ALA A 199 -0.70 -3.04 -7.40
N ALA A 200 -1.74 -3.86 -7.24
CA ALA A 200 -1.63 -5.32 -7.30
C ALA A 200 -1.13 -5.80 -8.68
N SER A 201 -1.61 -5.21 -9.78
CA SER A 201 -1.19 -5.55 -11.15
C SER A 201 0.28 -5.23 -11.44
N MET A 202 0.87 -4.34 -10.65
CA MET A 202 2.27 -3.95 -10.70
C MET A 202 3.13 -4.66 -9.63
N GLY A 203 2.57 -5.61 -8.89
CA GLY A 203 3.26 -6.36 -7.84
C GLY A 203 3.50 -5.60 -6.55
N GLY A 204 2.72 -4.56 -6.30
CA GLY A 204 2.80 -3.74 -5.09
C GLY A 204 1.59 -3.86 -4.18
N ASN A 205 1.62 -3.09 -3.11
CA ASN A 205 0.55 -3.00 -2.13
C ASN A 205 0.01 -1.56 -2.03
N LEU A 206 -1.20 -1.43 -1.52
CA LEU A 206 -1.81 -0.15 -1.18
C LEU A 206 -1.95 -0.03 0.34
N LEU A 207 -1.36 1.01 0.92
CA LEU A 207 -1.63 1.49 2.28
C LEU A 207 -2.61 2.65 2.21
N LEU A 208 -3.90 2.36 2.36
CA LEU A 208 -4.96 3.36 2.32
C LEU A 208 -5.14 3.99 3.72
N ASN A 209 -4.97 5.30 3.79
CA ASN A 209 -5.05 6.05 5.04
C ASN A 209 -6.49 6.51 5.34
N VAL A 210 -6.86 6.46 6.60
CA VAL A 210 -8.02 7.13 7.15
C VAL A 210 -7.64 7.92 8.39
N GLY A 211 -8.09 9.19 8.48
CA GLY A 211 -7.90 10.07 9.64
C GLY A 211 -9.14 10.04 10.55
N PRO A 212 -9.10 9.36 11.72
CA PRO A 212 -10.18 9.42 12.69
C PRO A 212 -10.34 10.84 13.26
N ASP A 213 -11.55 11.19 13.67
CA ASP A 213 -11.82 12.43 14.39
C ASP A 213 -11.29 12.39 15.84
N GLY A 214 -11.50 13.49 16.58
CA GLY A 214 -11.05 13.60 17.99
C GLY A 214 -11.73 12.64 18.96
N GLN A 215 -12.80 11.96 18.55
CA GLN A 215 -13.48 10.90 19.29
C GLN A 215 -13.05 9.49 18.83
N GLY A 216 -12.13 9.41 17.88
CA GLY A 216 -11.66 8.15 17.29
C GLY A 216 -12.63 7.53 16.27
N GLN A 217 -13.60 8.32 15.75
CA GLN A 217 -14.56 7.85 14.77
C GLN A 217 -14.08 8.14 13.35
N PHE A 218 -14.33 7.21 12.45
CA PHE A 218 -14.07 7.45 11.04
C PHE A 218 -15.15 8.36 10.44
N PRO A 219 -14.78 9.34 9.62
CA PRO A 219 -15.75 10.15 8.88
C PRO A 219 -16.70 9.28 8.08
N PRO A 220 -18.01 9.61 8.01
CA PRO A 220 -18.98 8.81 7.25
C PRO A 220 -18.56 8.58 5.79
N GLN A 221 -17.92 9.57 5.17
CA GLN A 221 -17.42 9.46 3.80
C GLN A 221 -16.31 8.42 3.66
N ALA A 222 -15.46 8.24 4.68
CA ALA A 222 -14.44 7.19 4.69
C ALA A 222 -15.09 5.81 4.85
N VAL A 223 -16.09 5.69 5.74
CA VAL A 223 -16.84 4.44 5.97
C VAL A 223 -17.52 3.99 4.68
N GLU A 224 -18.26 4.88 3.99
CA GLU A 224 -18.91 4.58 2.71
C GLU A 224 -17.92 3.99 1.68
N ARG A 225 -16.73 4.53 1.59
CA ARG A 225 -15.70 4.08 0.64
C ARG A 225 -15.12 2.73 1.01
N LEU A 226 -14.87 2.53 2.30
CA LEU A 226 -14.38 1.25 2.81
C LEU A 226 -15.41 0.14 2.61
N GLU A 227 -16.70 0.42 2.87
CA GLU A 227 -17.79 -0.53 2.66
C GLU A 227 -17.93 -0.89 1.17
N ALA A 228 -17.90 0.11 0.27
CA ALA A 228 -17.96 -0.15 -1.17
C ALA A 228 -16.79 -1.02 -1.68
N ILE A 229 -15.58 -0.79 -1.17
CA ILE A 229 -14.41 -1.62 -1.49
C ILE A 229 -14.55 -3.01 -0.87
N ALA A 230 -15.06 -3.11 0.37
CA ALA A 230 -15.28 -4.40 1.04
C ALA A 230 -16.29 -5.27 0.29
N ASP A 231 -17.43 -4.69 -0.11
CA ASP A 231 -18.46 -5.38 -0.92
C ASP A 231 -17.92 -5.90 -2.25
N TRP A 232 -17.01 -5.14 -2.87
CA TRP A 232 -16.34 -5.60 -4.10
C TRP A 232 -15.36 -6.74 -3.78
N LEU A 233 -14.57 -6.62 -2.71
CA LEU A 233 -13.61 -7.65 -2.29
C LEU A 233 -14.27 -8.97 -1.89
N GLU A 234 -15.46 -8.95 -1.29
CA GLU A 234 -16.20 -10.19 -0.98
C GLU A 234 -16.39 -11.09 -2.20
N ARG A 235 -16.50 -10.50 -3.39
CA ARG A 235 -16.71 -11.23 -4.66
C ARG A 235 -15.45 -11.42 -5.49
N HIS A 236 -14.43 -10.61 -5.26
CA HIS A 236 -13.30 -10.50 -6.19
C HIS A 236 -11.91 -10.56 -5.52
N ALA A 237 -11.82 -10.76 -4.19
CA ALA A 237 -10.55 -10.71 -3.45
C ALA A 237 -9.46 -11.61 -4.06
N GLU A 238 -9.82 -12.78 -4.58
CA GLU A 238 -8.86 -13.69 -5.21
C GLU A 238 -8.12 -13.08 -6.40
N SER A 239 -8.67 -12.02 -7.01
CA SER A 239 -8.06 -11.35 -8.17
C SER A 239 -7.00 -10.31 -7.82
N VAL A 240 -6.88 -9.94 -6.54
CA VAL A 240 -5.92 -8.92 -6.08
C VAL A 240 -5.08 -9.37 -4.89
N GLN A 241 -5.55 -10.37 -4.13
CA GLN A 241 -4.84 -10.86 -2.95
C GLN A 241 -4.02 -12.11 -3.28
N GLY A 242 -2.71 -12.09 -2.98
CA GLY A 242 -1.82 -13.20 -3.24
C GLY A 242 -1.68 -13.54 -4.73
N THR A 243 -1.65 -12.50 -5.56
CA THR A 243 -1.48 -12.59 -7.01
C THR A 243 -0.13 -12.00 -7.42
N ASP A 244 0.36 -12.44 -8.57
CA ASP A 244 1.47 -11.83 -9.28
C ASP A 244 0.96 -10.87 -10.36
N PRO A 245 1.80 -9.94 -10.87
CA PRO A 245 1.51 -9.17 -12.07
C PRO A 245 1.09 -10.08 -13.24
N GLY A 246 0.07 -9.66 -13.98
CA GLY A 246 -0.47 -10.44 -15.10
C GLY A 246 0.16 -10.07 -16.44
N LEU A 247 -0.66 -9.61 -17.36
CA LEU A 247 -0.30 -9.28 -18.74
C LEU A 247 0.26 -7.87 -18.85
N THR A 248 1.06 -7.66 -19.88
CA THR A 248 1.49 -6.30 -20.24
C THR A 248 0.33 -5.49 -20.85
N LEU A 249 0.43 -4.16 -20.83
CA LEU A 249 -0.55 -3.26 -21.44
C LEU A 249 -0.70 -3.47 -22.97
N TRP A 250 0.30 -4.07 -23.65
CA TRP A 250 0.23 -4.44 -25.06
C TRP A 250 -0.59 -5.71 -25.31
N GLN A 251 -0.68 -6.55 -24.31
CA GLN A 251 -1.45 -7.80 -24.37
C GLN A 251 -2.91 -7.57 -23.99
N PHE A 252 -3.16 -6.77 -22.94
CA PHE A 252 -4.48 -6.43 -22.49
C PHE A 252 -4.54 -4.93 -22.13
N HIS A 253 -5.58 -4.23 -22.56
CA HIS A 253 -5.75 -2.80 -22.32
C HIS A 253 -6.45 -2.55 -20.97
N GLY A 254 -5.74 -2.80 -19.90
CA GLY A 254 -6.19 -2.65 -18.51
C GLY A 254 -5.24 -3.35 -17.54
N PRO A 255 -5.40 -3.14 -16.24
CA PRO A 255 -4.65 -3.88 -15.23
C PRO A 255 -5.04 -5.35 -15.23
N SER A 256 -4.09 -6.22 -14.98
CA SER A 256 -4.31 -7.66 -14.86
C SER A 256 -3.38 -8.28 -13.83
N THR A 257 -3.86 -9.32 -13.19
CA THR A 257 -3.12 -10.11 -12.22
C THR A 257 -3.19 -11.59 -12.60
N GLN A 258 -2.39 -12.41 -11.96
CA GLN A 258 -2.41 -13.86 -12.18
C GLN A 258 -2.04 -14.63 -10.92
N ARG A 259 -2.45 -15.90 -10.90
CA ARG A 259 -1.97 -16.87 -9.90
C ARG A 259 -1.78 -18.26 -10.52
N ALA A 260 -0.88 -19.01 -9.94
CA ALA A 260 -0.74 -20.44 -10.27
C ALA A 260 -1.96 -21.23 -9.77
N LEU A 261 -2.41 -22.20 -10.58
CA LEU A 261 -3.43 -23.17 -10.20
C LEU A 261 -2.80 -24.46 -9.65
N PRO A 262 -3.51 -25.23 -8.80
CA PRO A 262 -2.99 -26.46 -8.22
C PRO A 262 -2.59 -27.53 -9.25
N ASP A 263 -3.17 -27.50 -10.44
CA ASP A 263 -2.88 -28.42 -11.55
C ASP A 263 -1.65 -28.00 -12.38
N GLY A 264 -0.98 -26.92 -12.00
CA GLY A 264 0.15 -26.33 -12.74
C GLY A 264 -0.28 -25.38 -13.86
N GLY A 265 -1.55 -25.10 -13.99
CA GLY A 265 -2.10 -24.06 -14.86
C GLY A 265 -1.93 -22.66 -14.28
N THR A 266 -2.50 -21.68 -14.98
CA THR A 266 -2.51 -20.27 -14.54
C THR A 266 -3.90 -19.70 -14.68
N ARG A 267 -4.38 -18.97 -13.68
CA ARG A 267 -5.57 -18.13 -13.79
C ARG A 267 -5.16 -16.69 -13.95
N LEU A 268 -5.58 -16.09 -15.06
CA LEU A 268 -5.44 -14.66 -15.32
C LEU A 268 -6.72 -13.94 -14.87
N TYR A 269 -6.57 -12.75 -14.29
CA TYR A 269 -7.68 -11.86 -13.96
C TYR A 269 -7.53 -10.57 -14.77
N LEU A 270 -8.54 -10.30 -15.58
CA LEU A 270 -8.62 -9.10 -16.42
C LEU A 270 -9.55 -8.10 -15.73
N HIS A 271 -9.01 -7.01 -15.24
CA HIS A 271 -9.78 -5.99 -14.53
C HIS A 271 -10.28 -4.93 -15.50
N LEU A 272 -11.60 -4.85 -15.67
CA LEU A 272 -12.25 -3.91 -16.58
C LEU A 272 -12.50 -2.60 -15.82
N VAL A 273 -11.48 -1.77 -15.67
CA VAL A 273 -11.57 -0.43 -15.06
C VAL A 273 -12.27 0.59 -15.97
N THR A 274 -12.45 0.22 -17.24
CA THR A 274 -13.25 0.96 -18.23
C THR A 274 -14.28 0.02 -18.85
N ARG A 275 -15.47 0.51 -19.14
CA ARG A 275 -16.52 -0.32 -19.77
C ARG A 275 -16.16 -0.64 -21.22
N PRO A 276 -16.05 -1.93 -21.59
CA PRO A 276 -15.88 -2.32 -22.99
C PRO A 276 -17.20 -2.08 -23.77
N TYR A 277 -17.09 -1.86 -25.08
CA TYR A 277 -18.30 -1.74 -25.94
C TYR A 277 -18.95 -3.09 -26.19
N GLU A 278 -18.26 -3.97 -26.92
CA GLU A 278 -18.81 -5.26 -27.35
C GLU A 278 -17.95 -6.42 -26.92
N ARG A 279 -16.65 -6.21 -26.80
CA ARG A 279 -15.70 -7.28 -26.51
C ARG A 279 -14.45 -6.80 -25.82
N VAL A 280 -13.83 -7.74 -25.10
CA VAL A 280 -12.47 -7.65 -24.58
C VAL A 280 -11.55 -8.46 -25.47
N THR A 281 -10.40 -7.91 -25.84
CA THR A 281 -9.38 -8.62 -26.64
C THR A 281 -8.10 -8.75 -25.82
N VAL A 282 -7.60 -9.99 -25.73
CA VAL A 282 -6.31 -10.29 -25.09
C VAL A 282 -5.37 -10.89 -26.13
N ARG A 283 -4.15 -10.40 -26.21
CA ARG A 283 -3.14 -10.78 -27.21
C ARG A 283 -2.00 -11.59 -26.61
N GLY A 284 -1.42 -12.42 -27.43
CA GLY A 284 -0.21 -13.15 -27.06
C GLY A 284 -0.42 -14.27 -26.06
N LEU A 285 -1.64 -14.83 -25.99
CA LEU A 285 -1.94 -16.01 -25.17
C LEU A 285 -1.67 -17.30 -25.94
N PRO A 286 -1.25 -18.38 -25.24
CA PRO A 286 -1.21 -19.73 -25.79
C PRO A 286 -2.65 -20.24 -25.98
N VAL A 287 -3.20 -20.05 -27.18
CA VAL A 287 -4.64 -20.23 -27.43
C VAL A 287 -5.13 -21.65 -27.26
N SER A 288 -4.27 -22.67 -27.44
CA SER A 288 -4.58 -24.07 -27.19
C SER A 288 -4.75 -24.45 -25.72
N ARG A 289 -4.31 -23.54 -24.82
CA ARG A 289 -4.35 -23.75 -23.38
C ARG A 289 -5.54 -23.05 -22.71
N ILE A 290 -6.27 -22.21 -23.44
CA ILE A 290 -7.42 -21.51 -22.89
C ILE A 290 -8.51 -22.51 -22.56
N GLY A 291 -8.85 -22.61 -21.29
CA GLY A 291 -9.93 -23.44 -20.76
C GLY A 291 -11.19 -22.64 -20.50
N ARG A 292 -11.46 -22.33 -19.25
CA ARG A 292 -12.63 -21.55 -18.85
C ARG A 292 -12.37 -20.05 -18.94
N VAL A 293 -13.40 -19.32 -19.38
CA VAL A 293 -13.44 -17.86 -19.29
C VAL A 293 -14.74 -17.51 -18.56
N THR A 294 -14.62 -16.89 -17.39
CA THR A 294 -15.75 -16.63 -16.50
C THR A 294 -15.78 -15.20 -16.00
N LEU A 295 -16.96 -14.69 -15.76
CA LEU A 295 -17.18 -13.49 -14.97
C LEU A 295 -16.94 -13.86 -13.48
N LEU A 296 -15.96 -13.25 -12.82
CA LEU A 296 -15.52 -13.70 -11.50
C LEU A 296 -16.62 -13.52 -10.44
N GLY A 297 -17.35 -12.40 -10.47
CA GLY A 297 -18.29 -12.03 -9.41
C GLY A 297 -19.49 -13.00 -9.23
N ASP A 298 -19.90 -13.71 -10.29
CA ASP A 298 -21.00 -14.68 -10.24
C ASP A 298 -20.67 -16.06 -10.82
N GLY A 299 -19.44 -16.26 -11.30
CA GLY A 299 -18.97 -17.52 -11.87
C GLY A 299 -19.52 -17.87 -13.24
N ARG A 300 -20.28 -16.97 -13.88
CA ARG A 300 -20.92 -17.19 -15.18
C ARG A 300 -19.87 -17.40 -16.27
N GLU A 301 -20.07 -18.41 -17.11
CA GLU A 301 -19.25 -18.61 -18.30
C GLU A 301 -19.52 -17.53 -19.34
N MET A 302 -18.43 -17.01 -19.92
CA MET A 302 -18.44 -15.99 -20.96
C MET A 302 -18.36 -16.65 -22.35
N THR A 303 -19.01 -16.06 -23.32
CA THR A 303 -18.81 -16.43 -24.73
C THR A 303 -17.48 -15.87 -25.22
N TRP A 304 -16.65 -16.74 -25.79
CA TRP A 304 -15.35 -16.35 -26.30
C TRP A 304 -14.93 -17.14 -27.52
N ARG A 305 -13.96 -16.61 -28.24
CA ARG A 305 -13.26 -17.32 -29.31
C ARG A 305 -11.78 -17.04 -29.27
N ALA A 306 -10.96 -17.99 -29.68
CA ALA A 306 -9.52 -17.80 -29.82
C ALA A 306 -9.14 -17.85 -31.31
N GLN A 307 -8.18 -17.00 -31.68
CA GLN A 307 -7.62 -16.93 -33.03
C GLN A 307 -6.09 -17.07 -32.97
N PRO A 308 -5.55 -18.24 -33.32
CA PRO A 308 -4.11 -18.43 -33.37
C PRO A 308 -3.47 -17.60 -34.51
N ARG A 309 -2.21 -17.25 -34.38
CA ARG A 309 -1.44 -16.58 -35.44
C ARG A 309 -1.25 -17.54 -36.61
N LEU A 310 -1.44 -17.07 -37.83
CA LEU A 310 -1.25 -17.86 -39.06
C LEU A 310 0.15 -18.44 -39.12
N LYS A 311 1.19 -17.69 -38.73
CA LYS A 311 2.57 -18.17 -38.68
C LYS A 311 2.73 -19.44 -37.82
N ASP A 312 2.11 -19.44 -36.65
CA ASP A 312 2.21 -20.60 -35.72
C ASP A 312 1.46 -21.81 -36.24
N ILE A 313 0.31 -21.62 -36.91
CA ILE A 313 -0.44 -22.68 -37.58
C ILE A 313 0.42 -23.29 -38.69
N HIS A 314 1.01 -22.46 -39.53
CA HIS A 314 1.84 -22.92 -40.66
C HIS A 314 3.10 -23.62 -40.16
N ALA A 315 3.64 -23.24 -39.03
CA ALA A 315 4.80 -23.88 -38.42
C ALA A 315 4.46 -25.18 -37.67
N GLY A 316 3.18 -25.54 -37.53
CA GLY A 316 2.76 -26.70 -36.75
C GLY A 316 3.07 -26.58 -35.25
N ALA A 317 3.03 -25.36 -34.70
CA ALA A 317 3.36 -25.14 -33.30
C ALA A 317 2.41 -25.92 -32.38
N ALA A 318 2.98 -26.64 -31.40
CA ALA A 318 2.20 -27.43 -30.43
C ALA A 318 1.35 -26.53 -29.50
N ASP A 319 1.83 -25.32 -29.24
CA ASP A 319 1.16 -24.33 -28.41
C ASP A 319 1.13 -22.95 -29.14
N PRO A 320 0.24 -22.79 -30.14
CA PRO A 320 0.20 -21.59 -30.96
C PRO A 320 -0.24 -20.37 -30.11
N VAL A 321 0.48 -19.28 -30.27
CA VAL A 321 0.14 -17.99 -29.65
C VAL A 321 -0.90 -17.26 -30.53
N GLY A 322 -1.81 -16.54 -29.89
CA GLY A 322 -2.86 -15.85 -30.62
C GLY A 322 -3.61 -14.80 -29.80
N GLU A 323 -4.82 -14.49 -30.25
CA GLU A 323 -5.72 -13.57 -29.59
C GLU A 323 -6.93 -14.32 -28.99
N LEU A 324 -7.32 -13.89 -27.79
CA LEU A 324 -8.59 -14.25 -27.17
C LEU A 324 -9.55 -13.08 -27.29
N HIS A 325 -10.75 -13.32 -27.83
CA HIS A 325 -11.84 -12.37 -27.92
C HIS A 325 -12.98 -12.83 -27.04
N ILE A 326 -13.34 -12.04 -26.03
CA ILE A 326 -14.41 -12.32 -25.07
C ILE A 326 -15.56 -11.39 -25.38
N ASP A 327 -16.77 -11.93 -25.62
CA ASP A 327 -17.97 -11.16 -25.87
C ASP A 327 -18.51 -10.61 -24.54
N THR A 328 -18.69 -9.31 -24.49
CA THR A 328 -19.27 -8.59 -23.33
C THR A 328 -20.62 -8.00 -23.61
N THR A 329 -21.21 -8.27 -24.79
CA THR A 329 -22.52 -7.74 -25.19
C THR A 329 -23.63 -8.25 -24.25
N GLY A 330 -24.36 -7.32 -23.65
CA GLY A 330 -25.45 -7.66 -22.73
C GLY A 330 -25.01 -8.25 -21.38
N THR A 331 -23.70 -8.30 -21.11
CA THR A 331 -23.20 -8.76 -19.81
C THR A 331 -23.42 -7.69 -18.75
N PRO A 332 -24.07 -7.99 -17.61
CA PRO A 332 -24.10 -7.09 -16.48
C PRO A 332 -22.69 -6.85 -15.95
N LEU A 333 -22.24 -5.61 -16.00
CA LEU A 333 -20.92 -5.20 -15.52
C LEU A 333 -21.05 -4.62 -14.12
N ASP A 334 -20.06 -4.89 -13.29
CA ASP A 334 -19.93 -4.28 -11.96
C ASP A 334 -19.67 -2.78 -12.08
N ASP A 335 -20.29 -1.98 -11.20
CA ASP A 335 -20.21 -0.53 -11.27
C ASP A 335 -18.82 0.01 -10.88
N LEU A 336 -18.07 -0.70 -10.05
CA LEU A 336 -16.73 -0.30 -9.66
C LEU A 336 -15.65 -0.92 -10.56
N CYS A 337 -15.65 -2.24 -10.72
CA CYS A 337 -14.75 -2.95 -11.63
C CYS A 337 -15.24 -4.39 -11.87
N THR A 338 -15.47 -4.72 -13.11
CA THR A 338 -15.76 -6.10 -13.53
C THR A 338 -14.46 -6.88 -13.67
N VAL A 339 -14.43 -8.13 -13.22
CA VAL A 339 -13.29 -9.03 -13.37
C VAL A 339 -13.65 -10.24 -14.21
N ILE A 340 -12.88 -10.49 -15.27
CA ILE A 340 -12.96 -11.71 -16.06
C ILE A 340 -11.77 -12.62 -15.68
N ALA A 341 -12.07 -13.85 -15.30
CA ALA A 341 -11.07 -14.87 -15.03
C ALA A 341 -10.88 -15.75 -16.27
N VAL A 342 -9.61 -15.99 -16.66
CA VAL A 342 -9.23 -16.84 -17.79
C VAL A 342 -8.31 -17.94 -17.27
N ASP A 343 -8.75 -19.18 -17.34
CA ASP A 343 -7.95 -20.34 -16.95
C ASP A 343 -7.12 -20.85 -18.14
N LEU A 344 -5.82 -20.94 -17.93
CA LEU A 344 -4.86 -21.53 -18.85
C LEU A 344 -4.38 -22.87 -18.30
N SER A 345 -4.56 -23.96 -19.04
CA SER A 345 -4.00 -25.26 -18.68
C SER A 345 -2.47 -25.24 -18.65
N PRO A 346 -1.82 -26.18 -17.97
CA PRO A 346 -0.36 -26.32 -17.96
C PRO A 346 0.25 -26.34 -19.37
N ALA A 347 1.52 -25.89 -19.48
CA ALA A 347 2.25 -26.02 -20.73
C ALA A 347 2.34 -27.50 -21.10
N ARG A 348 2.13 -27.83 -22.38
CA ARG A 348 2.37 -29.17 -22.88
C ARG A 348 3.88 -29.42 -22.92
N SER A 349 4.32 -30.43 -22.23
CA SER A 349 5.72 -30.92 -22.27
C SER A 349 6.16 -31.35 -23.65
#